data_401ebfe9d1b80f9a9f9b5df5245ad573
#
_entry.id   401ebfe9d1b80f9a9f9b5df5245ad573
#
_cell.length_a   1.000
_cell.length_b   1.000
_cell.length_c   1.000
_cell.angle_alpha   90.00
_cell.angle_beta   90.00
_cell.angle_gamma   90.00
#
_symmetry.space_group_name_H-M   'P 1'
#
loop_
_entity.id
_entity.type
_entity.pdbx_description
1 polymer ?
#
loop_
_entity_poly.entity_id
_entity_poly.type
_entity_poly.pdbx_seq_one_letter_code
_entity_poly.pdbx_strand_id
1 'polypeptide(L)'
;MRALDEYFRNLHENNGDLGYIHSCQELMDCVQEVGFLPLLESGIQGYAAESMMAEECRYIVLDDGSWEWPLWQWKGPVVREGNCVYGKFFAGKAGFISLDWWPDFYNWRRSLHPVPEEDSIEDIILATLRENGSMITRELRAACGFTGKNMRSKFDAYVARLQMACYIVTEDFVYPTDKHGREYGFGWSLLSTPEILLGKEACQCDRTPEASLQRMEQHLTQLLPSASEKQIKKLLK
;
A
#
# COMPACT_ATOMS: atom_id res chain seq x y z
N MET A 1 -18.10 -6.77 9.33
CA MET A 1 -18.57 -5.67 10.22
C MET A 1 -18.61 -6.04 11.69
N ARG A 2 -19.34 -7.08 12.16
CA ARG A 2 -19.38 -7.40 13.60
C ARG A 2 -18.01 -7.71 14.23
N ALA A 3 -17.15 -8.48 13.57
CA ALA A 3 -15.83 -8.85 14.09
C ALA A 3 -14.88 -7.66 14.14
N LEU A 4 -14.92 -6.75 13.17
CA LEU A 4 -14.10 -5.54 13.14
C LEU A 4 -14.54 -4.53 14.21
N ASP A 5 -15.86 -4.33 14.39
CA ASP A 5 -16.42 -3.51 15.47
C ASP A 5 -16.02 -4.05 16.85
N GLU A 6 -15.97 -5.37 17.00
CA GLU A 6 -15.55 -6.04 18.23
C GLU A 6 -14.05 -5.84 18.47
N TYR A 7 -13.21 -5.95 17.43
CA TYR A 7 -11.78 -5.67 17.51
C TYR A 7 -11.51 -4.26 18.03
N PHE A 8 -12.11 -3.22 17.43
CA PHE A 8 -11.90 -1.84 17.86
C PHE A 8 -12.47 -1.57 19.27
N ARG A 9 -13.58 -2.20 19.65
CA ARG A 9 -14.12 -2.08 21.00
C ARG A 9 -13.17 -2.68 22.03
N ASN A 10 -12.69 -3.90 21.80
CA ASN A 10 -11.76 -4.57 22.70
C ASN A 10 -10.44 -3.83 22.85
N LEU A 11 -9.94 -3.23 21.75
CA LEU A 11 -8.75 -2.39 21.77
C LEU A 11 -8.91 -1.19 22.70
N HIS A 12 -10.10 -0.54 22.73
CA HIS A 12 -10.39 0.60 23.60
C HIS A 12 -10.61 0.22 25.06
N GLU A 13 -11.16 -0.96 25.31
CA GLU A 13 -11.43 -1.47 26.65
C GLU A 13 -10.21 -2.12 27.31
N ASN A 14 -9.04 -2.16 26.64
CA ASN A 14 -7.83 -2.87 27.09
C ASN A 14 -8.08 -4.36 27.42
N ASN A 15 -9.02 -5.01 26.74
CA ASN A 15 -9.41 -6.41 26.98
C ASN A 15 -8.42 -7.44 26.39
N GLY A 16 -7.16 -7.04 26.16
CA GLY A 16 -6.12 -7.88 25.57
C GLY A 16 -5.98 -7.73 24.07
N ASP A 17 -4.90 -8.27 23.52
CA ASP A 17 -4.62 -8.27 22.08
C ASP A 17 -5.37 -9.41 21.40
N LEU A 18 -6.61 -9.18 21.09
CA LEU A 18 -7.46 -10.10 20.32
C LEU A 18 -7.21 -9.90 18.83
N GLY A 19 -6.02 -10.14 18.31
CA GLY A 19 -5.72 -9.93 16.89
C GLY A 19 -6.91 -10.26 15.97
N TYR A 20 -7.00 -9.52 14.87
CA TYR A 20 -8.09 -9.65 13.89
C TYR A 20 -7.68 -10.48 12.68
N ILE A 21 -6.39 -10.48 12.34
CA ILE A 21 -5.82 -11.12 11.15
C ILE A 21 -4.95 -12.30 11.58
N HIS A 22 -5.39 -13.53 11.26
CA HIS A 22 -4.69 -14.78 11.59
C HIS A 22 -4.13 -15.50 10.35
N SER A 23 -4.47 -15.03 9.15
CA SER A 23 -4.06 -15.66 7.89
C SER A 23 -3.93 -14.65 6.76
N CYS A 24 -3.25 -15.07 5.69
CA CYS A 24 -3.17 -14.28 4.45
C CYS A 24 -4.56 -14.00 3.86
N GLN A 25 -5.48 -14.97 3.93
CA GLN A 25 -6.85 -14.80 3.45
C GLN A 25 -7.60 -13.75 4.28
N GLU A 26 -7.49 -13.79 5.61
CA GLU A 26 -8.10 -12.79 6.46
C GLU A 26 -7.51 -11.40 6.27
N LEU A 27 -6.23 -11.29 5.90
CA LEU A 27 -5.64 -10.00 5.49
C LEU A 27 -6.29 -9.50 4.19
N MET A 28 -6.53 -10.37 3.20
CA MET A 28 -7.25 -9.98 1.98
C MET A 28 -8.68 -9.53 2.29
N ASP A 29 -9.40 -10.27 3.11
CA ASP A 29 -10.77 -9.97 3.52
C ASP A 29 -10.82 -8.64 4.29
N CYS A 30 -9.87 -8.42 5.20
CA CYS A 30 -9.72 -7.16 5.93
C CYS A 30 -9.51 -5.97 4.98
N VAL A 31 -8.65 -6.09 3.97
CA VAL A 31 -8.45 -5.04 2.96
C VAL A 31 -9.77 -4.67 2.27
N GLN A 32 -10.58 -5.67 1.91
CA GLN A 32 -11.88 -5.43 1.28
C GLN A 32 -12.86 -4.75 2.24
N GLU A 33 -12.89 -5.18 3.50
CA GLU A 33 -13.80 -4.64 4.50
C GLU A 33 -13.47 -3.19 4.87
N VAL A 34 -12.19 -2.88 5.11
CA VAL A 34 -11.78 -1.53 5.54
C VAL A 34 -11.57 -0.55 4.38
N GLY A 35 -11.28 -1.04 3.19
CA GLY A 35 -11.05 -0.25 1.98
C GLY A 35 -9.67 0.43 1.90
N PHE A 36 -9.12 0.90 3.01
CA PHE A 36 -7.85 1.65 3.13
C PHE A 36 -7.02 1.09 4.28
N LEU A 37 -6.10 0.18 4.03
CA LEU A 37 -5.33 -0.47 5.09
C LEU A 37 -3.83 -0.10 5.00
N PRO A 38 -3.33 0.79 5.88
CA PRO A 38 -1.89 0.98 6.04
C PRO A 38 -1.20 -0.33 6.43
N LEU A 39 0.00 -0.58 5.89
CA LEU A 39 0.75 -1.81 6.23
C LEU A 39 1.29 -1.74 7.66
N LEU A 40 1.92 -0.62 7.99
CA LEU A 40 2.50 -0.34 9.29
C LEU A 40 1.79 0.86 9.92
N GLU A 41 2.19 1.22 11.14
CA GLU A 41 1.60 2.29 11.94
C GLU A 41 1.07 3.50 11.13
N SER A 42 -0.22 3.80 11.28
CA SER A 42 -0.93 4.87 10.57
C SER A 42 -1.04 6.19 11.34
N GLY A 43 -0.79 6.16 12.65
CA GLY A 43 -1.11 7.23 13.58
C GLY A 43 -2.56 7.19 14.11
N ILE A 44 -3.30 6.15 13.77
CA ILE A 44 -4.60 5.79 14.36
C ILE A 44 -4.38 4.48 15.12
N GLN A 45 -4.66 4.47 16.42
CA GLN A 45 -4.40 3.32 17.29
C GLN A 45 -5.08 2.06 16.75
N GLY A 46 -4.31 0.98 16.62
CA GLY A 46 -4.81 -0.32 16.16
C GLY A 46 -5.20 -0.39 14.69
N TYR A 47 -5.05 0.70 13.92
CA TYR A 47 -5.44 0.74 12.51
C TYR A 47 -4.23 0.67 11.58
N ALA A 48 -3.70 -0.52 11.43
CA ALA A 48 -2.71 -0.91 10.43
C ALA A 48 -2.69 -2.43 10.34
N ALA A 49 -2.32 -3.01 9.21
CA ALA A 49 -2.25 -4.46 9.05
C ALA A 49 -1.41 -5.12 10.14
N GLU A 50 -0.22 -4.57 10.44
CA GLU A 50 0.66 -5.07 11.50
C GLU A 50 -0.02 -5.04 12.89
N SER A 51 -0.72 -3.95 13.22
CA SER A 51 -1.40 -3.80 14.51
C SER A 51 -2.60 -4.74 14.65
N MET A 52 -3.24 -5.08 13.53
CA MET A 52 -4.44 -5.93 13.48
C MET A 52 -4.10 -7.43 13.42
N MET A 53 -2.82 -7.80 13.23
CA MET A 53 -2.42 -9.20 13.25
C MET A 53 -2.55 -9.79 14.66
N ALA A 54 -3.02 -11.03 14.73
CA ALA A 54 -2.97 -11.83 15.95
C ALA A 54 -1.52 -11.99 16.44
N GLU A 55 -1.31 -12.03 17.74
CA GLU A 55 0.02 -12.06 18.35
C GLU A 55 0.86 -13.23 17.83
N GLU A 56 0.27 -14.41 17.70
CA GLU A 56 0.91 -15.62 17.18
C GLU A 56 1.32 -15.51 15.69
N CYS A 57 0.77 -14.54 14.93
CA CYS A 57 1.07 -14.30 13.53
C CYS A 57 1.99 -13.09 13.29
N ARG A 58 2.37 -12.34 14.32
CA ARG A 58 3.22 -11.16 14.15
C ARG A 58 4.66 -11.52 13.82
N TYR A 59 5.27 -12.37 14.66
CA TYR A 59 6.62 -12.88 14.47
C TYR A 59 6.67 -14.34 14.90
N ILE A 60 7.07 -15.22 14.00
CA ILE A 60 7.19 -16.65 14.27
C ILE A 60 8.68 -16.97 14.44
N VAL A 61 9.06 -17.48 15.60
CA VAL A 61 10.42 -17.96 15.85
C VAL A 61 10.47 -19.43 15.46
N LEU A 62 11.40 -19.78 14.56
CA LEU A 62 11.59 -21.13 14.07
C LEU A 62 12.54 -21.93 14.97
N ASP A 63 12.55 -23.27 14.85
CA ASP A 63 13.38 -24.18 15.66
C ASP A 63 14.88 -23.92 15.53
N ASP A 64 15.34 -23.36 14.42
CA ASP A 64 16.74 -23.01 14.17
C ASP A 64 17.14 -21.63 14.73
N GLY A 65 16.21 -20.95 15.43
CA GLY A 65 16.39 -19.62 15.99
C GLY A 65 16.25 -18.47 14.97
N SER A 66 15.96 -18.76 13.72
CA SER A 66 15.53 -17.74 12.76
C SER A 66 14.11 -17.31 13.05
N TRP A 67 13.66 -16.23 12.41
CA TRP A 67 12.32 -15.72 12.58
C TRP A 67 11.67 -15.38 11.24
N GLU A 68 10.37 -15.52 11.17
CA GLU A 68 9.55 -15.13 10.03
C GLU A 68 8.66 -13.96 10.42
N TRP A 69 8.37 -13.13 9.44
CA TRP A 69 7.40 -12.04 9.53
C TRP A 69 6.26 -12.28 8.53
N PRO A 70 5.17 -12.95 8.95
CA PRO A 70 4.09 -13.36 8.06
C PRO A 70 3.51 -12.21 7.25
N LEU A 71 3.29 -11.04 7.85
CA LEU A 71 2.81 -9.86 7.11
C LEU A 71 3.69 -9.53 5.90
N TRP A 72 5.02 -9.69 6.05
CA TRP A 72 5.94 -9.43 4.97
C TRP A 72 5.86 -10.46 3.85
N GLN A 73 5.61 -11.71 4.21
CA GLN A 73 5.41 -12.81 3.26
C GLN A 73 4.04 -12.70 2.58
N TRP A 74 2.99 -12.32 3.32
CA TRP A 74 1.61 -12.24 2.82
C TRP A 74 1.38 -11.04 1.91
N LYS A 75 2.13 -9.94 2.03
CA LYS A 75 1.91 -8.73 1.21
C LYS A 75 1.94 -9.02 -0.30
N GLY A 76 2.83 -9.92 -0.78
CA GLY A 76 2.91 -10.30 -2.18
C GLY A 76 1.65 -11.01 -2.67
N PRO A 77 1.23 -12.13 -2.07
CA PRO A 77 -0.06 -12.76 -2.37
C PRO A 77 -1.25 -11.80 -2.31
N VAL A 78 -1.33 -10.94 -1.28
CA VAL A 78 -2.42 -9.94 -1.15
C VAL A 78 -2.42 -8.97 -2.33
N VAL A 79 -1.25 -8.51 -2.77
CA VAL A 79 -1.16 -7.61 -3.94
C VAL A 79 -1.63 -8.29 -5.23
N ARG A 80 -1.28 -9.57 -5.42
CA ARG A 80 -1.65 -10.32 -6.64
C ARG A 80 -3.10 -10.77 -6.67
N GLU A 81 -3.67 -11.15 -5.54
CA GLU A 81 -4.92 -11.92 -5.45
C GLU A 81 -6.01 -11.21 -4.64
N GLY A 82 -5.62 -10.22 -3.82
CA GLY A 82 -6.50 -9.58 -2.85
C GLY A 82 -7.40 -8.47 -3.40
N ASN A 83 -7.57 -8.34 -4.73
CA ASN A 83 -8.39 -7.29 -5.35
C ASN A 83 -8.10 -5.88 -4.78
N CYS A 84 -6.83 -5.53 -4.71
CA CYS A 84 -6.39 -4.27 -4.15
C CYS A 84 -5.20 -3.67 -4.91
N VAL A 85 -4.94 -2.42 -4.64
CA VAL A 85 -3.77 -1.68 -5.12
C VAL A 85 -2.83 -1.43 -3.95
N TYR A 86 -1.54 -1.64 -4.15
CA TYR A 86 -0.52 -1.43 -3.13
C TYR A 86 0.47 -0.34 -3.56
N GLY A 87 0.83 0.51 -2.61
CA GLY A 87 1.82 1.56 -2.82
C GLY A 87 2.08 2.37 -1.55
N LYS A 88 2.95 3.37 -1.64
CA LYS A 88 3.27 4.28 -0.54
C LYS A 88 2.23 5.41 -0.40
N PHE A 89 0.98 5.06 -0.22
CA PHE A 89 -0.15 5.99 -0.25
C PHE A 89 -0.34 6.80 1.05
N PHE A 90 0.07 6.28 2.18
CA PHE A 90 -0.25 6.82 3.51
C PHE A 90 0.90 7.67 4.06
N ALA A 91 0.99 8.92 3.61
CA ALA A 91 2.09 9.84 3.96
C ALA A 91 3.48 9.23 3.69
N GLY A 92 3.65 8.58 2.53
CA GLY A 92 4.88 7.89 2.14
C GLY A 92 5.09 6.51 2.75
N LYS A 93 4.17 6.04 3.60
CA LYS A 93 4.13 4.67 4.11
C LYS A 93 3.30 3.78 3.19
N ALA A 94 3.67 2.51 3.10
CA ALA A 94 2.99 1.53 2.27
C ALA A 94 1.66 1.06 2.85
N GLY A 95 0.77 0.61 1.98
CA GLY A 95 -0.48 -0.04 2.36
C GLY A 95 -1.35 -0.38 1.17
N PHE A 96 -2.52 -0.89 1.45
CA PHE A 96 -3.48 -1.43 0.49
C PHE A 96 -4.68 -0.51 0.37
N ILE A 97 -5.22 -0.41 -0.85
CA ILE A 97 -6.51 0.20 -1.17
C ILE A 97 -7.32 -0.81 -1.96
N SER A 98 -8.52 -1.16 -1.50
CA SER A 98 -9.37 -2.10 -2.23
C SER A 98 -9.79 -1.52 -3.58
N LEU A 99 -10.04 -2.38 -4.57
CA LEU A 99 -10.45 -1.94 -5.91
C LEU A 99 -11.78 -1.19 -5.89
N ASP A 100 -12.67 -1.46 -4.93
CA ASP A 100 -13.94 -0.74 -4.75
C ASP A 100 -13.75 0.74 -4.37
N TRP A 101 -12.64 1.06 -3.71
CA TRP A 101 -12.30 2.41 -3.27
C TRP A 101 -11.24 3.07 -4.14
N TRP A 102 -10.56 2.29 -4.99
CA TRP A 102 -9.47 2.80 -5.81
C TRP A 102 -9.89 3.96 -6.73
N PRO A 103 -11.03 3.93 -7.46
CA PRO A 103 -11.41 5.03 -8.32
C PRO A 103 -11.58 6.36 -7.59
N ASP A 104 -12.19 6.35 -6.39
CA ASP A 104 -12.36 7.55 -5.56
C ASP A 104 -11.00 8.06 -5.04
N PHE A 105 -10.16 7.15 -4.55
CA PHE A 105 -8.84 7.51 -4.05
C PHE A 105 -7.94 8.05 -5.16
N TYR A 106 -7.89 7.39 -6.31
CA TYR A 106 -7.16 7.85 -7.49
C TYR A 106 -7.63 9.24 -7.94
N ASN A 107 -8.94 9.44 -8.10
CA ASN A 107 -9.53 10.71 -8.50
C ASN A 107 -9.13 11.85 -7.57
N TRP A 108 -9.26 11.65 -6.25
CA TRP A 108 -8.87 12.62 -5.25
C TRP A 108 -7.37 12.90 -5.27
N ARG A 109 -6.53 11.87 -5.24
CA ARG A 109 -5.07 12.05 -5.19
C ARG A 109 -4.53 12.70 -6.45
N ARG A 110 -5.04 12.35 -7.62
CA ARG A 110 -4.64 12.96 -8.90
C ARG A 110 -5.05 14.43 -8.99
N SER A 111 -6.15 14.84 -8.37
CA SER A 111 -6.57 16.25 -8.33
C SER A 111 -5.62 17.13 -7.51
N LEU A 112 -4.94 16.55 -6.51
CA LEU A 112 -3.95 17.25 -5.69
C LEU A 112 -2.57 17.36 -6.35
N HIS A 113 -2.30 16.51 -7.32
CA HIS A 113 -0.99 16.36 -7.93
C HIS A 113 -1.12 16.48 -9.44
N PRO A 114 -0.70 17.62 -10.03
CA PRO A 114 -0.74 17.80 -11.48
C PRO A 114 0.16 16.79 -12.19
N VAL A 115 -0.12 16.60 -13.48
CA VAL A 115 0.75 15.78 -14.34
C VAL A 115 2.18 16.36 -14.26
N PRO A 116 3.22 15.51 -14.08
CA PRO A 116 4.59 15.97 -14.08
C PRO A 116 4.92 16.77 -15.34
N GLU A 117 5.75 17.81 -15.16
CA GLU A 117 6.23 18.62 -16.29
C GLU A 117 7.04 17.76 -17.27
N GLU A 118 6.93 18.06 -18.55
CA GLU A 118 7.68 17.39 -19.60
C GLU A 118 9.19 17.46 -19.31
N ASP A 119 9.91 16.38 -19.56
CA ASP A 119 11.33 16.19 -19.28
C ASP A 119 11.74 16.31 -17.80
N SER A 120 10.77 16.41 -16.87
CA SER A 120 11.09 16.29 -15.44
C SER A 120 11.51 14.85 -15.09
N ILE A 121 12.18 14.69 -13.95
CA ILE A 121 12.60 13.36 -13.49
C ILE A 121 11.38 12.44 -13.29
N GLU A 122 10.31 12.98 -12.77
CA GLU A 122 9.04 12.28 -12.59
C GLU A 122 8.45 11.82 -13.93
N ASP A 123 8.50 12.70 -14.96
CA ASP A 123 8.02 12.35 -16.30
C ASP A 123 8.90 11.28 -16.95
N ILE A 124 10.22 11.37 -16.84
CA ILE A 124 11.18 10.36 -17.33
C ILE A 124 10.88 8.99 -16.70
N ILE A 125 10.63 8.93 -15.39
CA ILE A 125 10.28 7.69 -14.68
C ILE A 125 8.98 7.11 -15.24
N LEU A 126 7.94 7.93 -15.41
CA LEU A 126 6.66 7.50 -15.95
C LEU A 126 6.73 7.08 -17.41
N ALA A 127 7.48 7.83 -18.24
CA ALA A 127 7.72 7.48 -19.64
C ALA A 127 8.43 6.13 -19.75
N THR A 128 9.46 5.90 -18.92
CA THR A 128 10.18 4.63 -18.88
C THR A 128 9.26 3.45 -18.55
N LEU A 129 8.36 3.60 -17.57
CA LEU A 129 7.38 2.55 -17.25
C LEU A 129 6.35 2.36 -18.36
N ARG A 130 5.90 3.42 -19.01
CA ARG A 130 4.93 3.32 -20.13
C ARG A 130 5.53 2.62 -21.34
N GLU A 131 6.80 2.83 -21.60
CA GLU A 131 7.52 2.22 -22.74
C GLU A 131 7.87 0.75 -22.47
N ASN A 132 8.33 0.41 -21.26
CA ASN A 132 8.89 -0.90 -20.96
C ASN A 132 7.92 -1.82 -20.17
N GLY A 133 6.76 -1.30 -19.75
CA GLY A 133 5.86 -2.01 -18.85
C GLY A 133 6.36 -2.00 -17.40
N SER A 134 5.97 -3.01 -16.64
CA SER A 134 6.34 -3.12 -15.24
C SER A 134 7.83 -3.44 -15.06
N MET A 135 8.49 -2.74 -14.14
CA MET A 135 9.92 -2.87 -13.89
C MET A 135 10.22 -3.00 -12.40
N ILE A 136 11.20 -3.84 -12.06
CA ILE A 136 11.69 -3.85 -10.67
C ILE A 136 12.41 -2.54 -10.37
N THR A 137 12.28 -2.07 -9.13
CA THR A 137 12.82 -0.76 -8.68
C THR A 137 14.28 -0.55 -9.07
N ARG A 138 15.11 -1.62 -9.03
CA ARG A 138 16.54 -1.54 -9.38
C ARG A 138 16.75 -1.23 -10.88
N GLU A 139 15.98 -1.90 -11.74
CA GLU A 139 16.10 -1.75 -13.20
C GLU A 139 15.54 -0.40 -13.65
N LEU A 140 14.38 -0.01 -13.14
CA LEU A 140 13.80 1.31 -13.40
C LEU A 140 14.77 2.43 -13.00
N ARG A 141 15.41 2.32 -11.83
CA ARG A 141 16.42 3.27 -11.37
C ARG A 141 17.59 3.39 -12.35
N ALA A 142 18.11 2.25 -12.84
CA ALA A 142 19.21 2.22 -13.79
C ALA A 142 18.79 2.80 -15.16
N ALA A 143 17.61 2.44 -15.65
CA ALA A 143 17.06 2.95 -16.91
C ALA A 143 16.87 4.48 -16.88
N CYS A 144 16.47 5.04 -15.73
CA CYS A 144 16.36 6.50 -15.53
C CYS A 144 17.71 7.20 -15.22
N GLY A 145 18.85 6.52 -15.34
CA GLY A 145 20.19 7.13 -15.17
C GLY A 145 20.63 7.33 -13.71
N PHE A 146 19.93 6.83 -12.71
CA PHE A 146 20.31 6.94 -11.28
C PHE A 146 21.32 5.86 -10.86
N THR A 147 22.50 5.85 -11.47
CA THR A 147 23.53 4.81 -11.26
C THR A 147 24.59 5.18 -10.20
N GLY A 148 24.67 6.44 -9.79
CA GLY A 148 25.67 6.93 -8.83
C GLY A 148 25.44 6.44 -7.40
N LYS A 149 26.52 6.40 -6.59
CA LYS A 149 26.55 5.87 -5.21
C LYS A 149 25.49 6.49 -4.28
N ASN A 150 25.14 7.77 -4.46
CA ASN A 150 24.16 8.50 -3.64
C ASN A 150 22.83 8.76 -4.37
N MET A 151 22.60 8.10 -5.50
CA MET A 151 21.41 8.38 -6.32
C MET A 151 20.20 7.53 -5.92
N ARG A 152 20.40 6.47 -5.14
CA ARG A 152 19.31 5.57 -4.72
C ARG A 152 18.26 6.31 -3.91
N SER A 153 18.66 7.02 -2.84
CA SER A 153 17.71 7.73 -1.96
C SER A 153 16.95 8.84 -2.69
N LYS A 154 17.60 9.51 -3.66
CA LYS A 154 16.93 10.50 -4.50
C LYS A 154 15.86 9.85 -5.37
N PHE A 155 16.22 8.75 -6.06
CA PHE A 155 15.28 7.99 -6.88
C PHE A 155 14.10 7.46 -6.05
N ASP A 156 14.38 6.85 -4.89
CA ASP A 156 13.35 6.32 -3.99
C ASP A 156 12.38 7.42 -3.52
N ALA A 157 12.86 8.66 -3.35
CA ALA A 157 12.01 9.81 -3.02
C ALA A 157 11.09 10.23 -4.18
N TYR A 158 11.58 10.21 -5.43
CA TYR A 158 10.75 10.46 -6.61
C TYR A 158 9.67 9.39 -6.76
N VAL A 159 10.05 8.12 -6.67
CA VAL A 159 9.09 7.00 -6.73
C VAL A 159 8.05 7.10 -5.62
N ALA A 160 8.45 7.43 -4.38
CA ALA A 160 7.51 7.59 -3.28
C ALA A 160 6.50 8.73 -3.53
N ARG A 161 6.93 9.88 -4.08
CA ARG A 161 6.01 10.96 -4.47
C ARG A 161 5.05 10.55 -5.56
N LEU A 162 5.55 9.85 -6.59
CA LEU A 162 4.71 9.32 -7.67
C LEU A 162 3.69 8.28 -7.18
N GLN A 163 4.07 7.44 -6.19
CA GLN A 163 3.12 6.53 -5.55
C GLN A 163 2.07 7.28 -4.73
N MET A 164 2.48 8.26 -3.90
CA MET A 164 1.53 9.09 -3.15
C MET A 164 0.54 9.82 -4.08
N ALA A 165 0.98 10.21 -5.25
CA ALA A 165 0.16 10.86 -6.28
C ALA A 165 -0.63 9.88 -7.16
N CYS A 166 -0.59 8.57 -6.89
CA CYS A 166 -1.22 7.52 -7.68
C CYS A 166 -0.78 7.46 -9.16
N TYR A 167 0.48 7.85 -9.46
CA TYR A 167 1.08 7.67 -10.78
C TYR A 167 1.80 6.33 -10.93
N ILE A 168 2.27 5.78 -9.82
CA ILE A 168 2.95 4.47 -9.75
C ILE A 168 2.30 3.64 -8.64
N VAL A 169 2.17 2.35 -8.91
CA VAL A 169 1.72 1.32 -7.97
C VAL A 169 2.72 0.17 -7.93
N THR A 170 2.62 -0.67 -6.92
CA THR A 170 3.40 -1.91 -6.85
C THR A 170 2.52 -3.06 -7.35
N GLU A 171 2.98 -3.71 -8.39
CA GLU A 171 2.33 -4.86 -9.00
C GLU A 171 2.65 -6.17 -8.25
N ASP A 172 3.90 -6.30 -7.80
CA ASP A 172 4.38 -7.49 -7.11
C ASP A 172 5.72 -7.23 -6.40
N PHE A 173 6.27 -8.27 -5.80
CA PHE A 173 7.61 -8.29 -5.20
C PHE A 173 8.46 -9.41 -5.79
N VAL A 174 9.65 -9.07 -6.27
CA VAL A 174 10.63 -10.02 -6.82
C VAL A 174 11.72 -10.26 -5.80
N TYR A 175 11.86 -11.49 -5.36
CA TYR A 175 12.86 -11.89 -4.37
C TYR A 175 14.10 -12.44 -5.05
N PRO A 176 15.32 -12.07 -4.61
CA PRO A 176 16.53 -12.74 -5.04
C PRO A 176 16.53 -14.17 -4.54
N THR A 177 17.11 -15.06 -5.32
CA THR A 177 17.29 -16.48 -4.94
C THR A 177 18.75 -16.78 -4.62
N ASP A 178 18.98 -17.61 -3.62
CA ASP A 178 20.32 -18.13 -3.30
C ASP A 178 20.74 -19.23 -4.29
N LYS A 179 21.96 -19.76 -4.12
CA LYS A 179 22.49 -20.87 -4.95
C LYS A 179 21.69 -22.18 -4.86
N HIS A 180 20.76 -22.28 -3.90
CA HIS A 180 19.89 -23.43 -3.70
C HIS A 180 18.44 -23.16 -4.18
N GLY A 181 18.20 -22.00 -4.81
CA GLY A 181 16.89 -21.60 -5.31
C GLY A 181 15.95 -21.07 -4.21
N ARG A 182 16.44 -20.78 -2.99
CA ARG A 182 15.62 -20.23 -1.92
C ARG A 182 15.58 -18.71 -2.01
N GLU A 183 14.37 -18.16 -1.94
CA GLU A 183 14.17 -16.70 -1.87
C GLU A 183 14.73 -16.16 -0.55
N TYR A 184 15.31 -14.96 -0.59
CA TYR A 184 15.83 -14.28 0.59
C TYR A 184 15.66 -12.76 0.51
N GLY A 185 15.79 -12.10 1.67
CA GLY A 185 15.72 -10.64 1.80
C GLY A 185 14.30 -10.09 1.70
N PHE A 186 14.21 -8.78 1.45
CA PHE A 186 12.93 -8.06 1.49
C PHE A 186 12.22 -7.99 0.13
N GLY A 187 12.81 -8.52 -0.93
CA GLY A 187 12.29 -8.38 -2.28
C GLY A 187 12.45 -6.96 -2.86
N TRP A 188 12.37 -6.86 -4.17
CA TRP A 188 12.28 -5.59 -4.89
C TRP A 188 10.85 -5.41 -5.36
N SER A 189 10.28 -4.21 -5.16
CA SER A 189 8.98 -3.89 -5.74
C SER A 189 9.05 -3.91 -7.27
N LEU A 190 8.15 -4.65 -7.90
CA LEU A 190 7.82 -4.56 -9.31
C LEU A 190 6.84 -3.40 -9.43
N LEU A 191 7.24 -2.34 -10.09
CA LEU A 191 6.50 -1.10 -10.23
C LEU A 191 5.81 -1.02 -11.58
N SER A 192 4.58 -0.50 -11.58
CA SER A 192 3.78 -0.28 -12.77
C SER A 192 3.04 1.06 -12.68
N THR A 193 2.41 1.51 -13.76
CA THR A 193 1.38 2.55 -13.65
C THR A 193 0.01 1.89 -13.41
N PRO A 194 -0.92 2.55 -12.71
CA PRO A 194 -2.25 2.00 -12.48
C PRO A 194 -2.98 1.64 -13.78
N GLU A 195 -2.81 2.46 -14.81
CA GLU A 195 -3.46 2.29 -16.10
C GLU A 195 -2.93 1.07 -16.89
N ILE A 196 -1.65 0.70 -16.67
CA ILE A 196 -1.06 -0.52 -17.25
C ILE A 196 -1.54 -1.74 -16.46
N LEU A 197 -1.49 -1.67 -15.13
CA LEU A 197 -1.80 -2.80 -14.26
C LEU A 197 -3.30 -3.15 -14.24
N LEU A 198 -4.16 -2.13 -14.12
CA LEU A 198 -5.60 -2.31 -13.86
C LEU A 198 -6.47 -2.01 -15.09
N GLY A 199 -5.88 -1.37 -16.11
CA GLY A 199 -6.65 -0.78 -17.21
C GLY A 199 -7.16 0.62 -16.88
N LYS A 200 -7.44 1.40 -17.93
CA LYS A 200 -7.88 2.80 -17.79
C LYS A 200 -9.25 2.92 -17.10
N GLU A 201 -10.11 1.94 -17.29
CA GLU A 201 -11.48 1.92 -16.75
C GLU A 201 -11.48 1.85 -15.22
N ALA A 202 -10.57 1.07 -14.64
CA ALA A 202 -10.41 0.97 -13.18
C ALA A 202 -9.90 2.27 -12.53
N CYS A 203 -9.37 3.20 -13.33
CA CYS A 203 -8.89 4.51 -12.88
C CYS A 203 -9.91 5.63 -13.15
N GLN A 204 -11.11 5.32 -13.62
CA GLN A 204 -12.15 6.31 -13.89
C GLN A 204 -13.11 6.45 -12.70
N CYS A 205 -13.54 7.68 -12.46
CA CYS A 205 -14.51 7.99 -11.43
C CYS A 205 -15.47 9.08 -11.94
N ASP A 206 -16.78 8.82 -11.84
CA ASP A 206 -17.81 9.77 -12.28
C ASP A 206 -18.05 10.90 -11.25
N ARG A 207 -17.39 10.85 -10.09
CA ARG A 207 -17.51 11.85 -9.03
C ARG A 207 -16.52 12.98 -9.23
N THR A 208 -16.85 14.16 -8.69
CA THR A 208 -15.83 15.19 -8.51
C THR A 208 -14.81 14.74 -7.44
N PRO A 209 -13.57 15.26 -7.47
CA PRO A 209 -12.57 14.93 -6.45
C PRO A 209 -13.06 15.19 -5.01
N GLU A 210 -13.80 16.28 -4.79
CA GLU A 210 -14.38 16.63 -3.49
C GLU A 210 -15.45 15.63 -3.04
N ALA A 211 -16.28 15.15 -3.97
CA ALA A 211 -17.29 14.13 -3.67
C ALA A 211 -16.63 12.78 -3.36
N SER A 212 -15.53 12.44 -4.05
CA SER A 212 -14.72 11.27 -3.75
C SER A 212 -14.11 11.37 -2.34
N LEU A 213 -13.51 12.51 -2.00
CA LEU A 213 -12.98 12.76 -0.66
C LEU A 213 -14.06 12.61 0.41
N GLN A 214 -15.21 13.27 0.22
CA GLN A 214 -16.31 13.22 1.18
C GLN A 214 -16.81 11.77 1.42
N ARG A 215 -16.91 10.98 0.35
CA ARG A 215 -17.31 9.57 0.45
C ARG A 215 -16.30 8.76 1.28
N MET A 216 -15.01 8.95 1.03
CA MET A 216 -13.94 8.27 1.77
C MET A 216 -13.89 8.71 3.24
N GLU A 217 -14.03 10.01 3.53
CA GLU A 217 -14.07 10.54 4.89
C GLU A 217 -15.28 10.00 5.67
N GLN A 218 -16.46 9.93 5.05
CA GLN A 218 -17.66 9.35 5.67
C GLN A 218 -17.46 7.87 6.02
N HIS A 219 -16.91 7.09 5.09
CA HIS A 219 -16.61 5.68 5.33
C HIS A 219 -15.63 5.49 6.51
N LEU A 220 -14.52 6.20 6.48
CA LEU A 220 -13.50 6.09 7.52
C LEU A 220 -13.98 6.61 8.89
N THR A 221 -14.84 7.63 8.91
CA THR A 221 -15.44 8.12 10.16
C THR A 221 -16.39 7.08 10.77
N GLN A 222 -17.12 6.35 9.94
CA GLN A 222 -17.99 5.26 10.42
C GLN A 222 -17.19 4.05 10.89
N LEU A 223 -16.12 3.72 10.17
CA LEU A 223 -15.23 2.60 10.48
C LEU A 223 -14.41 2.84 11.76
N LEU A 224 -13.97 4.09 11.97
CA LEU A 224 -13.01 4.49 13.00
C LEU A 224 -13.59 5.61 13.88
N PRO A 225 -14.63 5.31 14.68
CA PRO A 225 -15.35 6.35 15.44
C PRO A 225 -14.49 7.06 16.49
N SER A 226 -13.37 6.46 16.90
CA SER A 226 -12.42 7.06 17.84
C SER A 226 -11.34 7.92 17.17
N ALA A 227 -11.21 7.85 15.84
CA ALA A 227 -10.25 8.65 15.11
C ALA A 227 -10.74 10.10 14.96
N SER A 228 -9.84 11.04 15.19
CA SER A 228 -10.15 12.46 14.94
C SER A 228 -10.23 12.72 13.43
N GLU A 229 -11.02 13.73 13.05
CA GLU A 229 -11.10 14.21 11.66
C GLU A 229 -9.71 14.53 11.07
N LYS A 230 -8.79 15.07 11.88
CA LYS A 230 -7.41 15.35 11.48
C LYS A 230 -6.63 14.06 11.11
N GLN A 231 -6.85 12.97 11.85
CA GLN A 231 -6.21 11.68 11.57
C GLN A 231 -6.76 11.08 10.28
N ILE A 232 -8.08 11.11 10.07
CA ILE A 232 -8.73 10.64 8.84
C ILE A 232 -8.23 11.44 7.63
N LYS A 233 -8.23 12.78 7.72
CA LYS A 233 -7.70 13.64 6.65
C LYS A 233 -6.22 13.39 6.36
N LYS A 234 -5.42 13.07 7.39
CA LYS A 234 -4.01 12.72 7.20
C LYS A 234 -3.83 11.36 6.50
N LEU A 235 -4.73 10.42 6.75
CA LEU A 235 -4.72 9.11 6.10
C LEU A 235 -5.00 9.22 4.60
N LEU A 236 -5.91 10.12 4.21
CA LEU A 236 -6.34 10.34 2.83
C LEU A 236 -5.49 11.36 2.04
N LYS A 237 -4.53 12.02 2.69
CA LYS A 237 -3.75 13.11 2.09
C LYS A 237 -2.49 12.65 1.34
#